data_9a691625b9d5e452f08ea9b5e200f298
#
_entry.id   9a691625b9d5e452f08ea9b5e200f298
#
_cell.length_a   1.000
_cell.length_b   1.000
_cell.length_c   1.000
_cell.angle_alpha   90.00
_cell.angle_beta   90.00
_cell.angle_gamma   90.00
#
_symmetry.space_group_name_H-M   'P 1'
#
loop_
_entity.id
_entity.type
_entity.pdbx_description
1 polymer ?
#
loop_
_entity_poly.entity_id
_entity_poly.type
_entity_poly.pdbx_seq_one_letter_code
_entity_poly.pdbx_strand_id
1 'polypeptide(L)'
;KGDEVILTGWRVGEIYFGGYSQLAKVNGDFLVKKPKNISSKQAMILGTAGLTALLCSFAIKAREELLLGEKVKDVLVTGASGGVGSIAVMILNKFGYDVTAVTGKSKNEEYLRSLGAKNIINKVDLDKDARPLDKGLWDGVVDTVGGKILANALAQTRDNGIVAACGNASDYKLNTTVMPF
;
A
#
# COMPACT_ATOMS: atom_id res chain seq x y z
N LYS A 1 26.12 -2.16 22.63
CA LYS A 1 27.19 -2.50 21.70
C LYS A 1 26.96 -3.92 21.19
N GLY A 2 26.95 -4.11 19.88
CA GLY A 2 26.68 -5.41 19.26
C GLY A 2 25.20 -5.70 19.03
N ASP A 3 24.30 -4.74 19.23
CA ASP A 3 22.88 -4.91 18.92
C ASP A 3 22.64 -4.84 17.41
N GLU A 4 21.79 -5.73 16.92
CA GLU A 4 21.25 -5.63 15.57
C GLU A 4 20.06 -4.66 15.57
N VAL A 5 20.14 -3.66 14.70
CA VAL A 5 19.17 -2.55 14.66
C VAL A 5 18.68 -2.29 13.23
N ILE A 6 17.51 -1.68 13.13
CA ILE A 6 16.91 -1.22 11.88
C ILE A 6 16.85 0.31 11.92
N LEU A 7 17.26 0.94 10.82
CA LEU A 7 17.08 2.35 10.58
C LEU A 7 16.27 2.53 9.29
N THR A 8 15.13 3.24 9.37
CA THR A 8 14.33 3.58 8.21
C THR A 8 13.65 4.93 8.44
N GLY A 9 13.51 5.75 7.42
CA GLY A 9 12.92 7.07 7.52
C GLY A 9 13.84 8.10 8.15
N TRP A 10 13.30 9.00 8.96
CA TRP A 10 14.00 10.07 9.70
C TRP A 10 14.83 10.99 8.81
N ARG A 11 14.50 11.05 7.50
CA ARG A 11 15.21 11.83 6.48
C ARG A 11 16.69 11.42 6.30
N VAL A 12 17.03 10.21 6.72
CA VAL A 12 18.34 9.59 6.48
C VAL A 12 18.41 9.18 4.99
N GLY A 13 19.42 9.67 4.29
CA GLY A 13 19.52 9.57 2.84
C GLY A 13 18.94 10.76 2.08
N GLU A 14 18.28 11.71 2.78
CA GLU A 14 17.77 12.97 2.21
C GLU A 14 18.53 14.18 2.77
N ILE A 15 18.42 14.44 4.08
CA ILE A 15 19.10 15.53 4.78
C ILE A 15 20.34 15.03 5.51
N TYR A 16 20.26 13.84 6.10
CA TYR A 16 21.38 13.19 6.76
C TYR A 16 22.04 12.19 5.81
N PHE A 17 23.32 11.89 6.05
CA PHE A 17 24.02 10.85 5.29
C PHE A 17 23.27 9.52 5.35
N GLY A 18 23.13 8.86 4.20
CA GLY A 18 22.41 7.60 4.06
C GLY A 18 23.24 6.38 4.44
N GLY A 19 22.70 5.20 4.16
CA GLY A 19 23.26 3.90 4.53
C GLY A 19 24.17 3.25 3.48
N TYR A 20 24.53 3.93 2.39
CA TYR A 20 25.46 3.40 1.38
C TYR A 20 26.92 3.53 1.85
N SER A 21 27.24 2.92 3.00
CA SER A 21 28.58 2.89 3.60
C SER A 21 28.71 1.71 4.55
N GLN A 22 29.95 1.29 4.82
CA GLN A 22 30.23 0.24 5.79
C GLN A 22 29.91 0.69 7.23
N LEU A 23 30.03 1.99 7.49
CA LEU A 23 29.78 2.59 8.80
C LEU A 23 28.97 3.87 8.63
N ALA A 24 27.99 4.08 9.51
CA ALA A 24 27.22 5.30 9.55
C ALA A 24 27.10 5.79 11.00
N LYS A 25 27.26 7.11 11.21
CA LYS A 25 26.97 7.77 12.49
C LYS A 25 25.56 8.32 12.42
N VAL A 26 24.67 7.81 13.25
CA VAL A 26 23.25 8.18 13.27
C VAL A 26 22.81 8.46 14.71
N ASN A 27 21.68 9.18 14.86
CA ASN A 27 21.06 9.35 16.18
C ASN A 27 20.52 8.00 16.66
N GLY A 28 20.83 7.61 17.89
CA GLY A 28 20.36 6.38 18.51
C GLY A 28 18.82 6.28 18.61
N ASP A 29 18.14 7.42 18.75
CA ASP A 29 16.67 7.48 18.83
C ASP A 29 15.96 7.11 17.52
N PHE A 30 16.69 7.10 16.39
CA PHE A 30 16.18 6.67 15.10
C PHE A 30 16.22 5.14 14.91
N LEU A 31 16.86 4.44 15.83
CA LEU A 31 17.12 3.02 15.73
C LEU A 31 16.03 2.20 16.41
N VAL A 32 15.58 1.16 15.71
CA VAL A 32 14.67 0.17 16.27
C VAL A 32 15.42 -1.16 16.37
N LYS A 33 15.28 -1.84 17.49
CA LYS A 33 15.90 -3.15 17.68
C LYS A 33 15.31 -4.16 16.69
N LYS A 34 16.17 -4.83 15.93
CA LYS A 34 15.72 -5.85 14.97
C LYS A 34 15.10 -7.03 15.71
N PRO A 35 13.87 -7.49 15.34
CA PRO A 35 13.30 -8.70 15.88
C PRO A 35 14.21 -9.91 15.62
N LYS A 36 14.29 -10.82 16.60
CA LYS A 36 15.18 -12.01 16.51
C LYS A 36 14.75 -13.01 15.45
N ASN A 37 13.46 -13.04 15.11
CA ASN A 37 12.85 -14.00 14.18
C ASN A 37 12.92 -13.61 12.71
N ILE A 38 13.54 -12.47 12.38
CA ILE A 38 13.77 -12.05 11.00
C ILE A 38 15.26 -11.78 10.74
N SER A 39 15.72 -12.12 9.55
CA SER A 39 17.08 -11.76 9.12
C SER A 39 17.21 -10.27 8.79
N SER A 40 18.42 -9.74 8.78
CA SER A 40 18.67 -8.34 8.36
C SER A 40 18.20 -8.10 6.92
N LYS A 41 18.34 -9.10 6.03
CA LYS A 41 17.82 -9.05 4.66
C LYS A 41 16.28 -8.91 4.64
N GLN A 42 15.56 -9.71 5.43
CA GLN A 42 14.10 -9.61 5.53
C GLN A 42 13.66 -8.27 6.11
N ALA A 43 14.35 -7.77 7.13
CA ALA A 43 14.09 -6.45 7.69
C ALA A 43 14.21 -5.34 6.64
N MET A 44 15.23 -5.41 5.77
CA MET A 44 15.43 -4.43 4.70
C MET A 44 14.45 -4.59 3.53
N ILE A 45 13.97 -5.80 3.25
CA ILE A 45 12.89 -6.02 2.26
C ILE A 45 11.60 -5.34 2.73
N LEU A 46 11.28 -5.44 4.00
CA LEU A 46 10.09 -4.78 4.57
C LEU A 46 10.25 -3.26 4.58
N GLY A 47 11.23 -2.74 5.28
CA GLY A 47 11.59 -1.32 5.34
C GLY A 47 10.38 -0.39 5.45
N THR A 48 10.48 0.78 4.86
CA THR A 48 9.40 1.78 4.78
C THR A 48 8.19 1.25 4.00
N ALA A 49 8.41 0.48 2.94
CA ALA A 49 7.32 -0.06 2.13
C ALA A 49 6.44 -1.03 2.93
N GLY A 50 7.06 -1.90 3.73
CA GLY A 50 6.33 -2.82 4.61
C GLY A 50 5.54 -2.09 5.69
N LEU A 51 6.12 -1.08 6.33
CA LEU A 51 5.43 -0.26 7.31
C LEU A 51 4.22 0.46 6.69
N THR A 52 4.40 1.08 5.52
CA THR A 52 3.33 1.78 4.81
C THR A 52 2.20 0.82 4.44
N ALA A 53 2.53 -0.33 3.86
CA ALA A 53 1.53 -1.35 3.51
C ALA A 53 0.75 -1.83 4.73
N LEU A 54 1.43 -2.02 5.86
CA LEU A 54 0.81 -2.44 7.12
C LEU A 54 -0.16 -1.39 7.65
N LEU A 55 0.25 -0.11 7.70
CA LEU A 55 -0.60 0.99 8.15
C LEU A 55 -1.86 1.13 7.27
N CYS A 56 -1.72 1.07 5.95
CA CYS A 56 -2.85 1.09 5.02
C CYS A 56 -3.80 -0.10 5.25
N SER A 57 -3.25 -1.30 5.43
CA SER A 57 -4.05 -2.50 5.66
C SER A 57 -4.77 -2.46 7.00
N PHE A 58 -4.15 -1.94 8.04
CA PHE A 58 -4.80 -1.74 9.35
C PHE A 58 -5.88 -0.66 9.31
N ALA A 59 -5.72 0.41 8.52
CA ALA A 59 -6.77 1.39 8.34
C ALA A 59 -8.04 0.76 7.76
N ILE A 60 -7.89 -0.13 6.76
CA ILE A 60 -9.01 -0.89 6.19
C ILE A 60 -9.64 -1.82 7.24
N LYS A 61 -8.82 -2.52 8.02
CA LYS A 61 -9.32 -3.40 9.07
C LYS A 61 -10.01 -2.65 10.21
N ALA A 62 -9.48 -1.51 10.62
CA ALA A 62 -10.08 -0.67 11.66
C ALA A 62 -11.46 -0.12 11.25
N ARG A 63 -11.66 0.16 9.95
CA ARG A 63 -12.99 0.52 9.43
C ARG A 63 -14.00 -0.59 9.67
N GLU A 64 -13.64 -1.85 9.44
CA GLU A 64 -14.52 -3.00 9.68
C GLU A 64 -14.94 -3.12 11.16
N GLU A 65 -14.03 -2.77 12.07
CA GLU A 65 -14.30 -2.78 13.52
C GLU A 65 -15.17 -1.60 13.96
N LEU A 66 -15.03 -0.43 13.32
CA LEU A 66 -15.79 0.79 13.63
C LEU A 66 -17.24 0.76 13.12
N LEU A 67 -17.49 0.13 11.98
CA LEU A 67 -18.80 0.04 11.35
C LEU A 67 -19.45 -1.30 11.73
N LEU A 68 -19.96 -1.37 12.93
CA LEU A 68 -20.64 -2.49 13.59
C LEU A 68 -21.42 -3.42 12.63
N GLY A 69 -20.72 -4.44 12.09
CA GLY A 69 -21.34 -5.50 11.30
C GLY A 69 -21.18 -5.39 9.77
N GLU A 70 -20.68 -4.31 9.22
CA GLU A 70 -20.35 -4.22 7.80
C GLU A 70 -18.98 -4.85 7.53
N LYS A 71 -18.98 -6.04 6.92
CA LYS A 71 -17.75 -6.73 6.58
C LYS A 71 -17.05 -6.09 5.38
N VAL A 72 -15.77 -5.82 5.49
CA VAL A 72 -14.90 -5.58 4.35
C VAL A 72 -14.68 -6.88 3.59
N LYS A 73 -14.89 -6.87 2.29
CA LYS A 73 -14.68 -8.03 1.43
C LYS A 73 -13.79 -7.71 0.24
N ASP A 74 -14.22 -6.77 -0.58
CA ASP A 74 -13.57 -6.46 -1.85
C ASP A 74 -12.59 -5.30 -1.68
N VAL A 75 -11.29 -5.58 -1.81
CA VAL A 75 -10.23 -4.59 -1.63
C VAL A 75 -9.40 -4.44 -2.89
N LEU A 76 -9.23 -3.18 -3.33
CA LEU A 76 -8.39 -2.83 -4.47
C LEU A 76 -6.99 -2.43 -3.99
N VAL A 77 -5.96 -2.90 -4.68
CA VAL A 77 -4.57 -2.44 -4.48
C VAL A 77 -4.02 -1.92 -5.80
N THR A 78 -3.76 -0.62 -5.89
CA THR A 78 -3.14 -0.03 -7.08
C THR A 78 -1.62 -0.09 -6.99
N GLY A 79 -0.94 -0.13 -8.15
CA GLY A 79 0.51 -0.31 -8.18
C GLY A 79 0.97 -1.59 -7.47
N ALA A 80 0.15 -2.62 -7.55
CA ALA A 80 0.25 -3.86 -6.77
C ALA A 80 1.59 -4.58 -6.91
N SER A 81 2.30 -4.44 -8.02
CA SER A 81 3.62 -5.05 -8.24
C SER A 81 4.80 -4.22 -7.68
N GLY A 82 4.52 -3.08 -7.06
CA GLY A 82 5.51 -2.24 -6.37
C GLY A 82 5.81 -2.72 -4.95
N GLY A 83 6.76 -2.06 -4.28
CA GLY A 83 7.20 -2.41 -2.92
C GLY A 83 6.05 -2.40 -1.90
N VAL A 84 5.29 -1.29 -1.84
CA VAL A 84 4.13 -1.17 -0.94
C VAL A 84 2.99 -2.07 -1.40
N GLY A 85 2.64 -2.02 -2.70
CA GLY A 85 1.48 -2.74 -3.23
C GLY A 85 1.58 -4.26 -3.06
N SER A 86 2.74 -4.86 -3.33
CA SER A 86 2.93 -6.31 -3.20
C SER A 86 2.80 -6.80 -1.75
N ILE A 87 3.33 -6.03 -0.80
CA ILE A 87 3.19 -6.34 0.63
C ILE A 87 1.74 -6.13 1.08
N ALA A 88 1.07 -5.07 0.60
CA ALA A 88 -0.34 -4.83 0.89
C ALA A 88 -1.23 -5.99 0.40
N VAL A 89 -1.02 -6.48 -0.84
CA VAL A 89 -1.73 -7.67 -1.36
C VAL A 89 -1.59 -8.86 -0.40
N MET A 90 -0.36 -9.15 0.03
CA MET A 90 -0.09 -10.27 0.94
C MET A 90 -0.78 -10.10 2.31
N ILE A 91 -0.72 -8.91 2.91
CA ILE A 91 -1.32 -8.65 4.22
C ILE A 91 -2.84 -8.72 4.14
N LEU A 92 -3.45 -8.08 3.14
CA LEU A 92 -4.90 -8.04 2.96
C LEU A 92 -5.47 -9.43 2.67
N ASN A 93 -4.78 -10.23 1.84
CA ASN A 93 -5.15 -11.63 1.63
C ASN A 93 -5.08 -12.43 2.94
N LYS A 94 -4.05 -12.20 3.77
CA LYS A 94 -3.94 -12.86 5.09
C LYS A 94 -5.04 -12.44 6.06
N PHE A 95 -5.60 -11.23 5.91
CA PHE A 95 -6.78 -10.79 6.66
C PHE A 95 -8.09 -11.41 6.14
N GLY A 96 -8.05 -12.14 5.03
CA GLY A 96 -9.19 -12.84 4.44
C GLY A 96 -10.00 -12.03 3.43
N TYR A 97 -9.46 -10.91 2.94
CA TYR A 97 -10.15 -10.08 1.95
C TYR A 97 -9.95 -10.61 0.52
N ASP A 98 -10.93 -10.36 -0.34
CA ASP A 98 -10.87 -10.62 -1.77
C ASP A 98 -10.06 -9.50 -2.47
N VAL A 99 -8.76 -9.71 -2.62
CA VAL A 99 -7.85 -8.67 -3.13
C VAL A 99 -7.87 -8.65 -4.66
N THR A 100 -8.16 -7.48 -5.22
CA THR A 100 -8.00 -7.15 -6.63
C THR A 100 -6.74 -6.30 -6.81
N ALA A 101 -5.77 -6.82 -7.55
CA ALA A 101 -4.49 -6.17 -7.80
C ALA A 101 -4.49 -5.43 -9.14
N VAL A 102 -4.10 -4.16 -9.14
CA VAL A 102 -3.95 -3.36 -10.37
C VAL A 102 -2.48 -3.29 -10.78
N THR A 103 -2.17 -3.75 -11.99
CA THR A 103 -0.82 -3.68 -12.55
C THR A 103 -0.84 -3.34 -14.04
N GLY A 104 0.16 -2.63 -14.51
CA GLY A 104 0.40 -2.41 -15.95
C GLY A 104 1.37 -3.42 -16.57
N LYS A 105 1.77 -4.44 -15.82
CA LYS A 105 2.79 -5.41 -16.23
C LYS A 105 2.22 -6.82 -16.16
N SER A 106 1.74 -7.35 -17.27
CA SER A 106 1.17 -8.70 -17.36
C SER A 106 2.11 -9.80 -16.86
N LYS A 107 3.42 -9.64 -17.06
CA LYS A 107 4.42 -10.57 -16.54
C LYS A 107 4.44 -10.71 -15.01
N ASN A 108 3.80 -9.81 -14.28
CA ASN A 108 3.73 -9.85 -12.82
C ASN A 108 2.44 -10.51 -12.29
N GLU A 109 1.55 -10.98 -13.16
CA GLU A 109 0.28 -11.57 -12.74
C GLU A 109 0.47 -12.83 -11.89
N GLU A 110 1.33 -13.74 -12.33
CA GLU A 110 1.64 -14.96 -11.57
C GLU A 110 2.20 -14.64 -10.18
N TYR A 111 3.13 -13.68 -10.11
CA TYR A 111 3.67 -13.20 -8.86
C TYR A 111 2.57 -12.63 -7.94
N LEU A 112 1.68 -11.78 -8.47
CA LEU A 112 0.60 -11.20 -7.67
C LEU A 112 -0.39 -12.27 -7.19
N ARG A 113 -0.70 -13.26 -8.01
CA ARG A 113 -1.52 -14.41 -7.59
C ARG A 113 -0.83 -15.23 -6.50
N SER A 114 0.48 -15.43 -6.59
CA SER A 114 1.24 -16.14 -5.53
C SER A 114 1.24 -15.39 -4.20
N LEU A 115 1.03 -14.06 -4.20
CA LEU A 115 0.85 -13.24 -3.00
C LEU A 115 -0.60 -13.26 -2.47
N GLY A 116 -1.53 -13.85 -3.20
CA GLY A 116 -2.92 -13.99 -2.82
C GLY A 116 -3.89 -13.03 -3.51
N ALA A 117 -3.49 -12.36 -4.59
CA ALA A 117 -4.43 -11.60 -5.40
C ALA A 117 -5.46 -12.54 -6.05
N LYS A 118 -6.73 -12.34 -5.73
CA LYS A 118 -7.85 -13.09 -6.30
C LYS A 118 -8.14 -12.67 -7.73
N ASN A 119 -8.12 -11.36 -7.97
CA ASN A 119 -8.36 -10.77 -9.29
C ASN A 119 -7.20 -9.85 -9.68
N ILE A 120 -7.03 -9.66 -10.99
CA ILE A 120 -6.05 -8.74 -11.54
C ILE A 120 -6.73 -7.86 -12.58
N ILE A 121 -6.50 -6.56 -12.50
CA ILE A 121 -6.99 -5.55 -13.44
C ILE A 121 -5.79 -4.85 -14.07
N ASN A 122 -5.88 -4.60 -15.37
CA ASN A 122 -4.87 -3.79 -16.05
C ASN A 122 -5.03 -2.33 -15.64
N LYS A 123 -3.93 -1.63 -15.38
CA LYS A 123 -3.95 -0.22 -15.00
C LYS A 123 -4.68 0.67 -16.01
N VAL A 124 -4.68 0.33 -17.30
CA VAL A 124 -5.34 1.11 -18.37
C VAL A 124 -6.85 1.22 -18.15
N ASP A 125 -7.46 0.27 -17.45
CA ASP A 125 -8.90 0.27 -17.15
C ASP A 125 -9.27 1.39 -16.16
N LEU A 126 -8.31 1.83 -15.35
CA LEU A 126 -8.45 2.91 -14.37
C LEU A 126 -7.66 4.19 -14.76
N ASP A 127 -6.80 4.14 -15.76
CA ASP A 127 -5.97 5.28 -16.21
C ASP A 127 -6.72 6.13 -17.25
N LYS A 128 -7.89 6.60 -16.89
CA LYS A 128 -8.80 7.44 -17.70
C LYS A 128 -9.48 8.48 -16.82
N ASP A 129 -10.18 9.43 -17.44
CA ASP A 129 -10.91 10.44 -16.70
C ASP A 129 -12.02 9.77 -15.87
N ALA A 130 -12.05 10.09 -14.59
CA ALA A 130 -13.01 9.52 -13.66
C ALA A 130 -14.39 10.19 -13.80
N ARG A 131 -15.43 9.41 -13.60
CA ARG A 131 -16.79 9.94 -13.37
C ARG A 131 -16.87 10.55 -11.97
N PRO A 132 -17.80 11.49 -11.73
CA PRO A 132 -18.03 12.00 -10.37
C PRO A 132 -18.35 10.88 -9.36
N LEU A 133 -19.14 9.90 -9.77
CA LEU A 133 -19.42 8.62 -9.09
C LEU A 133 -19.52 7.52 -10.13
N ASP A 134 -19.16 6.32 -9.75
CA ASP A 134 -19.30 5.11 -10.55
C ASP A 134 -19.93 4.00 -9.68
N LYS A 135 -20.11 2.80 -10.24
CA LYS A 135 -20.58 1.65 -9.50
C LYS A 135 -19.65 1.35 -8.31
N GLY A 136 -20.18 1.27 -7.10
CA GLY A 136 -19.45 0.87 -5.92
C GLY A 136 -18.96 -0.58 -6.02
N LEU A 137 -17.65 -0.76 -6.07
CA LEU A 137 -16.98 -2.05 -6.24
C LEU A 137 -16.14 -2.43 -5.03
N TRP A 138 -15.58 -1.42 -4.34
CA TRP A 138 -14.53 -1.63 -3.34
C TRP A 138 -15.00 -1.18 -1.94
N ASP A 139 -14.81 -2.05 -0.95
CA ASP A 139 -14.99 -1.70 0.46
C ASP A 139 -13.74 -1.01 1.01
N GLY A 140 -12.58 -1.33 0.43
CA GLY A 140 -11.30 -0.74 0.79
C GLY A 140 -10.38 -0.58 -0.41
N VAL A 141 -9.52 0.43 -0.37
CA VAL A 141 -8.50 0.68 -1.40
C VAL A 141 -7.18 1.00 -0.74
N VAL A 142 -6.09 0.40 -1.23
CA VAL A 142 -4.72 0.87 -0.99
C VAL A 142 -4.20 1.45 -2.30
N ASP A 143 -3.99 2.77 -2.33
CA ASP A 143 -3.48 3.44 -3.52
C ASP A 143 -2.04 3.89 -3.34
N THR A 144 -1.18 3.42 -4.28
CA THR A 144 0.25 3.79 -4.34
C THR A 144 0.58 4.62 -5.57
N VAL A 145 -0.41 4.96 -6.38
CA VAL A 145 -0.20 5.48 -7.75
C VAL A 145 -0.62 6.94 -7.91
N GLY A 146 -1.74 7.33 -7.31
CA GLY A 146 -2.29 8.67 -7.44
C GLY A 146 -2.97 8.93 -8.79
N GLY A 147 -3.17 10.20 -9.11
CA GLY A 147 -3.69 10.68 -10.38
C GLY A 147 -5.07 10.12 -10.77
N LYS A 148 -5.25 9.83 -12.05
CA LYS A 148 -6.50 9.28 -12.60
C LYS A 148 -6.90 7.94 -12.00
N ILE A 149 -5.91 7.11 -11.66
CA ILE A 149 -6.16 5.79 -11.06
C ILE A 149 -6.80 5.95 -9.67
N LEU A 150 -6.26 6.84 -8.84
CA LEU A 150 -6.85 7.18 -7.55
C LEU A 150 -8.24 7.79 -7.70
N ALA A 151 -8.44 8.70 -8.66
CA ALA A 151 -9.75 9.30 -8.92
C ALA A 151 -10.82 8.26 -9.27
N ASN A 152 -10.49 7.27 -10.12
CA ASN A 152 -11.38 6.16 -10.45
C ASN A 152 -11.60 5.22 -9.26
N ALA A 153 -10.56 4.93 -8.47
CA ALA A 153 -10.70 4.12 -7.26
C ALA A 153 -11.66 4.77 -6.24
N LEU A 154 -11.55 6.09 -6.04
CA LEU A 154 -12.48 6.87 -5.20
C LEU A 154 -13.92 6.78 -5.73
N ALA A 155 -14.13 7.04 -7.03
CA ALA A 155 -15.45 6.99 -7.65
C ALA A 155 -16.11 5.59 -7.57
N GLN A 156 -15.32 4.54 -7.44
CA GLN A 156 -15.75 3.14 -7.36
C GLN A 156 -15.76 2.60 -5.93
N THR A 157 -15.44 3.40 -4.94
CA THR A 157 -15.52 3.00 -3.54
C THR A 157 -16.99 3.01 -3.08
N ARG A 158 -17.41 1.97 -2.38
CA ARG A 158 -18.76 1.86 -1.82
C ARG A 158 -18.98 2.87 -0.70
N ASP A 159 -20.23 3.10 -0.36
CA ASP A 159 -20.61 3.90 0.81
C ASP A 159 -19.89 3.39 2.05
N ASN A 160 -19.38 4.31 2.85
CA ASN A 160 -18.56 4.00 4.03
C ASN A 160 -17.28 3.23 3.72
N GLY A 161 -16.85 3.09 2.45
CA GLY A 161 -15.58 2.50 2.09
C GLY A 161 -14.40 3.38 2.53
N ILE A 162 -13.20 2.81 2.55
CA ILE A 162 -12.00 3.51 2.95
C ILE A 162 -10.93 3.48 1.85
N VAL A 163 -10.33 4.61 1.57
CA VAL A 163 -9.21 4.72 0.63
C VAL A 163 -7.96 5.19 1.36
N ALA A 164 -6.98 4.31 1.47
CA ALA A 164 -5.66 4.61 2.01
C ALA A 164 -4.72 5.01 0.87
N ALA A 165 -4.65 6.32 0.57
CA ALA A 165 -3.75 6.88 -0.44
C ALA A 165 -2.37 7.13 0.17
N CYS A 166 -1.36 6.40 -0.25
CA CYS A 166 -0.01 6.45 0.32
C CYS A 166 1.10 6.72 -0.70
N GLY A 167 0.76 6.86 -1.99
CA GLY A 167 1.76 7.10 -3.02
C GLY A 167 1.22 7.88 -4.21
N ASN A 168 2.14 8.39 -5.02
CA ASN A 168 1.86 9.22 -6.19
C ASN A 168 2.78 8.84 -7.37
N ALA A 169 2.99 7.54 -7.57
CA ALA A 169 3.95 7.04 -8.57
C ALA A 169 3.59 7.44 -10.02
N SER A 170 2.32 7.74 -10.30
CA SER A 170 1.88 8.26 -11.61
C SER A 170 1.75 9.77 -11.61
N ASP A 171 1.00 10.32 -10.65
CA ASP A 171 0.76 11.76 -10.54
C ASP A 171 0.43 12.12 -9.08
N TYR A 172 0.87 13.31 -8.64
CA TYR A 172 0.50 13.88 -7.35
C TYR A 172 -0.81 14.70 -7.41
N LYS A 173 -1.28 15.05 -8.61
CA LYS A 173 -2.54 15.76 -8.80
C LYS A 173 -3.71 14.79 -8.72
N LEU A 174 -4.77 15.20 -8.05
CA LEU A 174 -6.01 14.45 -7.94
C LEU A 174 -7.16 15.26 -8.55
N ASN A 175 -7.57 14.90 -9.77
CA ASN A 175 -8.76 15.47 -10.41
C ASN A 175 -9.97 14.61 -10.07
N THR A 176 -10.75 15.05 -9.09
CA THR A 176 -11.99 14.40 -8.66
C THR A 176 -13.01 15.45 -8.23
N THR A 177 -14.20 15.02 -7.88
CA THR A 177 -15.26 15.88 -7.33
C THR A 177 -15.44 15.61 -5.84
N VAL A 178 -16.33 16.35 -5.17
CA VAL A 178 -16.69 16.09 -3.76
C VAL A 178 -17.62 14.88 -3.61
N MET A 179 -18.16 14.34 -4.71
CA MET A 179 -19.18 13.29 -4.68
C MET A 179 -18.71 11.97 -4.02
N PRO A 180 -17.46 11.52 -4.17
CA PRO A 180 -16.97 10.31 -3.47
C PRO A 180 -16.78 10.49 -1.95
N PHE A 181 -16.79 11.71 -1.44
CA PHE A 181 -16.56 12.02 -0.03
C PHE A 181 -17.88 12.33 0.71
#